data_344d462aa5c57272213b7e3b073995e7
#
_entry.id   344d462aa5c57272213b7e3b073995e7
#
_cell.length_a   1.000
_cell.length_b   1.000
_cell.length_c   1.000
_cell.angle_alpha   90.00
_cell.angle_beta   90.00
_cell.angle_gamma   90.00
#
_symmetry.space_group_name_H-M   'P 1'
#
loop_
_entity.id
_entity.type
_entity.pdbx_description
1 polymer ?
#
loop_
_entity_poly.entity_id
_entity_poly.type
_entity_poly.pdbx_seq_one_letter_code
_entity_poly.pdbx_strand_id
1 'polypeptide(L)'
;MINLLGFHSEFLSEDEDMSYKYEVIEVESDNFEWFDSQVGSTSKDIIFWKRGEGFDYPTFEKNILLRLQKEYSSKEFISIFNDYREFNTPFKYIPALSWWGNVLSSNWNKIKDIKNISNTHQREKLFLSRNRNPKDQRKKLVSFLRQNDLFDRGYVSVGWENKFIENTEETYLLDPTLKDIPYNRPAHQDFNLLEYYSDVFCEVVTESEYHIFDPDHPEITPCGYFDSEKVWRPFLMCVIPMIIAFPNYDDYLRDADFDMFDDVIDTSFYKIEDLDEKNRIIKNNLEVIENDLTTDGRFRDNIWDRLKNNQDRFVNYRNYYDYVWDKIND
;
A
#
# COMPACT_ATOMS: atom_id res chain seq x y z
N MET A 1 -6.38 21.71 17.05
CA MET A 1 -6.18 21.28 15.65
C MET A 1 -6.11 19.77 15.66
N ILE A 2 -7.09 19.11 15.05
CA ILE A 2 -7.18 17.66 15.09
C ILE A 2 -6.22 17.11 14.06
N ASN A 3 -5.43 16.14 14.48
CA ASN A 3 -4.52 15.43 13.60
C ASN A 3 -5.35 14.48 12.71
N LEU A 4 -6.01 15.04 11.72
CA LEU A 4 -6.79 14.29 10.76
C LEU A 4 -5.86 13.33 10.03
N LEU A 5 -6.16 12.05 10.13
CA LEU A 5 -5.45 11.00 9.40
C LEU A 5 -3.96 10.86 9.76
N GLY A 6 -3.54 11.30 10.96
CA GLY A 6 -2.16 11.16 11.43
C GLY A 6 -1.20 12.24 10.95
N PHE A 7 -1.67 13.29 10.27
CA PHE A 7 -0.83 14.41 9.88
C PHE A 7 -0.61 15.41 11.01
N HIS A 8 0.58 15.97 11.07
CA HIS A 8 0.86 17.06 11.99
C HIS A 8 0.06 18.31 11.61
N SER A 9 -0.47 18.98 12.62
CA SER A 9 -1.29 20.20 12.48
C SER A 9 -0.63 21.35 11.71
N GLU A 10 0.69 21.32 11.58
CA GLU A 10 1.47 22.33 10.85
C GLU A 10 1.27 22.28 9.32
N PHE A 11 0.58 21.26 8.79
CA PHE A 11 0.39 21.06 7.36
C PHE A 11 -0.99 21.47 6.84
N LEU A 12 -1.94 21.74 7.72
CA LEU A 12 -3.29 22.13 7.34
C LEU A 12 -3.51 23.61 7.67
N SER A 13 -3.99 24.40 6.72
CA SER A 13 -4.47 25.75 6.99
C SER A 13 -5.80 25.69 7.75
N GLU A 14 -6.16 26.77 8.47
CA GLU A 14 -7.42 26.84 9.22
C GLU A 14 -8.65 26.66 8.31
N ASP A 15 -8.56 27.11 7.05
CA ASP A 15 -9.65 27.04 6.06
C ASP A 15 -9.87 25.63 5.50
N GLU A 16 -8.90 24.74 5.70
CA GLU A 16 -8.89 23.37 5.16
C GLU A 16 -9.20 22.31 6.22
N ASP A 17 -9.55 22.73 7.42
CA ASP A 17 -9.69 21.85 8.55
C ASP A 17 -11.11 21.26 8.66
N MET A 18 -11.26 19.98 8.29
CA MET A 18 -12.48 19.21 8.55
C MET A 18 -12.89 19.23 10.04
N SER A 19 -11.99 19.66 10.94
CA SER A 19 -12.25 19.76 12.38
C SER A 19 -13.42 20.67 12.75
N TYR A 20 -13.85 21.57 11.87
CA TYR A 20 -15.04 22.38 12.10
C TYR A 20 -16.32 21.55 12.10
N LYS A 21 -16.41 20.56 11.23
CA LYS A 21 -17.61 19.72 11.07
C LYS A 21 -17.49 18.39 11.78
N TYR A 22 -16.34 17.75 11.68
CA TYR A 22 -16.15 16.38 12.12
C TYR A 22 -15.16 16.26 13.28
N GLU A 23 -15.41 15.30 14.15
CA GLU A 23 -14.43 14.75 15.09
C GLU A 23 -13.92 13.43 14.52
N VAL A 24 -12.61 13.24 14.45
CA VAL A 24 -12.01 12.00 13.96
C VAL A 24 -11.63 11.10 15.12
N ILE A 25 -12.16 9.91 15.11
CA ILE A 25 -11.89 8.88 16.10
C ILE A 25 -11.16 7.71 15.43
N GLU A 26 -9.92 7.48 15.83
CA GLU A 26 -9.16 6.33 15.37
C GLU A 26 -9.71 5.04 15.99
N VAL A 27 -10.01 4.04 15.15
CA VAL A 27 -10.56 2.77 15.61
C VAL A 27 -9.44 1.85 16.05
N GLU A 28 -9.15 1.84 17.35
CA GLU A 28 -8.11 1.01 17.97
C GLU A 28 -8.66 -0.11 18.85
N SER A 29 -9.98 -0.10 19.09
CA SER A 29 -10.63 -0.96 20.07
C SER A 29 -12.01 -1.40 19.60
N ASP A 30 -12.52 -2.49 20.16
CA ASP A 30 -13.90 -2.97 19.98
C ASP A 30 -14.78 -2.58 21.20
N ASN A 31 -14.28 -1.72 22.08
CA ASN A 31 -14.96 -1.35 23.32
C ASN A 31 -15.99 -0.24 23.08
N PHE A 32 -17.27 -0.58 23.18
CA PHE A 32 -18.37 0.36 22.98
C PHE A 32 -18.33 1.53 23.95
N GLU A 33 -18.07 1.31 25.25
CA GLU A 33 -18.05 2.35 26.29
C GLU A 33 -16.98 3.40 25.99
N TRP A 34 -15.86 2.98 25.39
CA TRP A 34 -14.82 3.90 24.95
C TRP A 34 -15.34 4.81 23.81
N PHE A 35 -15.94 4.21 22.77
CA PHE A 35 -16.51 4.99 21.66
C PHE A 35 -17.63 5.92 22.11
N ASP A 36 -18.54 5.43 22.94
CA ASP A 36 -19.63 6.22 23.52
C ASP A 36 -19.10 7.46 24.26
N SER A 37 -18.06 7.28 25.06
CA SER A 37 -17.37 8.38 25.76
C SER A 37 -16.77 9.41 24.80
N GLN A 38 -16.13 8.96 23.69
CA GLN A 38 -15.54 9.87 22.69
C GLN A 38 -16.63 10.64 21.94
N VAL A 39 -17.64 9.95 21.45
CA VAL A 39 -18.76 10.52 20.68
C VAL A 39 -19.56 11.49 21.55
N GLY A 40 -19.80 11.15 22.81
CA GLY A 40 -20.52 11.99 23.77
C GLY A 40 -19.77 13.26 24.17
N SER A 41 -18.46 13.29 24.03
CA SER A 41 -17.62 14.44 24.39
C SER A 41 -17.66 15.60 23.38
N THR A 42 -18.19 15.38 22.18
CA THR A 42 -18.20 16.38 21.11
C THR A 42 -19.62 16.65 20.57
N SER A 43 -19.85 17.86 20.07
CA SER A 43 -21.08 18.21 19.34
C SER A 43 -21.02 17.95 17.84
N LYS A 44 -19.85 17.57 17.31
CA LYS A 44 -19.58 17.39 15.89
C LYS A 44 -20.09 16.06 15.38
N ASP A 45 -20.21 15.94 14.07
CA ASP A 45 -20.33 14.67 13.37
C ASP A 45 -19.04 13.85 13.51
N ILE A 46 -19.09 12.57 13.24
CA ILE A 46 -17.99 11.66 13.60
C ILE A 46 -17.45 10.97 12.34
N ILE A 47 -16.14 11.00 12.18
CA ILE A 47 -15.41 10.15 11.25
C ILE A 47 -14.67 9.08 12.05
N PHE A 48 -15.03 7.83 11.82
CA PHE A 48 -14.27 6.69 12.30
C PHE A 48 -13.21 6.33 11.27
N TRP A 49 -11.98 6.26 11.72
CA TRP A 49 -10.85 5.97 10.86
C TRP A 49 -9.99 4.85 11.40
N LYS A 50 -9.70 3.86 10.55
CA LYS A 50 -8.84 2.73 10.88
C LYS A 50 -7.56 2.75 10.06
N ARG A 51 -6.42 2.74 10.77
CA ARG A 51 -5.11 2.48 10.17
C ARG A 51 -4.86 0.99 10.11
N GLY A 52 -4.37 0.51 8.96
CA GLY A 52 -3.77 -0.81 8.86
C GLY A 52 -4.72 -1.97 8.62
N GLU A 53 -4.15 -3.15 8.79
CA GLU A 53 -4.67 -4.44 8.35
C GLU A 53 -5.79 -4.99 9.23
N GLY A 54 -6.65 -5.80 8.62
CA GLY A 54 -7.45 -6.78 9.35
C GLY A 54 -8.57 -6.21 10.20
N PHE A 55 -9.43 -5.39 9.60
CA PHE A 55 -10.60 -4.87 10.30
C PHE A 55 -11.89 -5.55 9.83
N ASP A 56 -12.65 -6.06 10.76
CA ASP A 56 -13.99 -6.62 10.52
C ASP A 56 -15.04 -5.51 10.63
N TYR A 57 -15.29 -4.82 9.50
CA TYR A 57 -16.27 -3.75 9.44
C TYR A 57 -17.70 -4.21 9.81
N PRO A 58 -18.23 -5.34 9.34
CA PRO A 58 -19.54 -5.83 9.73
C PRO A 58 -19.71 -6.01 11.25
N THR A 59 -18.70 -6.51 11.92
CA THR A 59 -18.71 -6.63 13.39
C THR A 59 -18.67 -5.26 14.07
N PHE A 60 -17.86 -4.33 13.56
CA PHE A 60 -17.81 -2.95 14.06
C PHE A 60 -19.15 -2.22 13.84
N GLU A 61 -19.72 -2.33 12.66
CA GLU A 61 -21.04 -1.75 12.36
C GLU A 61 -22.10 -2.25 13.36
N LYS A 62 -22.20 -3.57 13.51
CA LYS A 62 -23.19 -4.20 14.38
C LYS A 62 -23.01 -3.85 15.85
N ASN A 63 -21.79 -3.91 16.34
CA ASN A 63 -21.50 -3.78 17.76
C ASN A 63 -21.33 -2.34 18.23
N ILE A 64 -20.89 -1.44 17.34
CA ILE A 64 -20.55 -0.06 17.67
C ILE A 64 -21.47 0.91 16.94
N LEU A 65 -21.44 0.99 15.62
CA LEU A 65 -22.12 2.05 14.87
C LEU A 65 -23.63 2.06 15.07
N LEU A 66 -24.29 0.90 14.98
CA LEU A 66 -25.75 0.80 15.16
C LEU A 66 -26.20 1.19 16.59
N ARG A 67 -25.34 0.97 17.58
CA ARG A 67 -25.62 1.38 18.98
C ARG A 67 -25.44 2.88 19.12
N LEU A 68 -24.32 3.44 18.64
CA LEU A 68 -24.06 4.89 18.67
C LEU A 68 -25.14 5.67 17.91
N GLN A 69 -25.60 5.19 16.77
CA GLN A 69 -26.67 5.83 16.00
C GLN A 69 -27.99 5.92 16.76
N LYS A 70 -28.31 4.95 17.62
CA LYS A 70 -29.51 5.01 18.47
C LYS A 70 -29.39 6.07 19.56
N GLU A 71 -28.20 6.24 20.12
CA GLU A 71 -27.95 7.18 21.21
C GLU A 71 -27.73 8.61 20.69
N TYR A 72 -27.07 8.73 19.54
CA TYR A 72 -26.69 10.01 18.92
C TYR A 72 -27.34 10.19 17.54
N SER A 73 -28.66 10.07 17.47
CA SER A 73 -29.42 10.06 16.21
C SER A 73 -29.33 11.34 15.37
N SER A 74 -28.85 12.43 15.95
CA SER A 74 -28.63 13.71 15.27
C SER A 74 -27.25 13.84 14.63
N LYS A 75 -26.32 12.89 14.88
CA LYS A 75 -24.96 12.91 14.34
C LYS A 75 -24.89 12.10 13.05
N GLU A 76 -24.09 12.60 12.13
CA GLU A 76 -23.63 11.83 10.98
C GLU A 76 -22.42 10.97 11.40
N PHE A 77 -22.39 9.72 10.96
CA PHE A 77 -21.29 8.79 11.17
C PHE A 77 -20.73 8.38 9.81
N ILE A 78 -19.45 8.66 9.61
CA ILE A 78 -18.69 8.28 8.40
C ILE A 78 -17.61 7.29 8.81
N SER A 79 -17.45 6.23 8.05
CA SER A 79 -16.42 5.21 8.27
C SER A 79 -15.41 5.23 7.14
N ILE A 80 -14.13 5.47 7.45
CA ILE A 80 -13.02 5.47 6.50
C ILE A 80 -12.09 4.30 6.85
N PHE A 81 -12.10 3.30 6.00
CA PHE A 81 -11.33 2.07 6.20
C PHE A 81 -10.60 1.66 4.94
N ASN A 82 -9.58 0.87 5.14
CA ASN A 82 -8.78 0.23 4.11
C ASN A 82 -9.44 -1.07 3.60
N ASP A 83 -10.74 -1.06 3.43
CA ASP A 83 -11.51 -2.20 2.94
C ASP A 83 -12.46 -1.71 1.84
N TYR A 84 -12.23 -2.18 0.62
CA TYR A 84 -12.94 -1.73 -0.57
C TYR A 84 -14.12 -2.62 -0.95
N ARG A 85 -14.54 -3.52 -0.06
CA ARG A 85 -15.78 -4.27 -0.29
C ARG A 85 -16.98 -3.32 -0.28
N GLU A 86 -17.95 -3.63 -1.09
CA GLU A 86 -19.24 -2.99 -1.00
C GLU A 86 -20.00 -3.53 0.21
N PHE A 87 -20.32 -2.65 1.15
CA PHE A 87 -21.14 -2.98 2.30
C PHE A 87 -22.56 -2.45 2.12
N ASN A 88 -23.53 -3.30 2.34
CA ASN A 88 -24.93 -2.85 2.45
C ASN A 88 -25.17 -2.30 3.86
N THR A 89 -24.72 -1.08 4.08
CA THR A 89 -24.75 -0.38 5.37
C THR A 89 -25.58 0.91 5.27
N PRO A 90 -26.29 1.30 6.35
CA PRO A 90 -26.96 2.60 6.40
C PRO A 90 -26.00 3.77 6.66
N PHE A 91 -24.73 3.48 6.92
CA PHE A 91 -23.69 4.49 7.18
C PHE A 91 -22.92 4.83 5.92
N LYS A 92 -22.41 6.06 5.85
CA LYS A 92 -21.46 6.43 4.81
C LYS A 92 -20.15 5.68 5.06
N TYR A 93 -19.85 4.78 4.15
CA TYR A 93 -18.62 4.00 4.16
C TYR A 93 -17.73 4.45 3.01
N ILE A 94 -16.49 4.78 3.32
CA ILE A 94 -15.50 5.30 2.37
C ILE A 94 -14.30 4.37 2.37
N PRO A 95 -14.11 3.60 1.31
CA PRO A 95 -12.86 2.89 1.11
C PRO A 95 -11.76 3.91 0.78
N ALA A 96 -10.66 3.88 1.50
CA ALA A 96 -9.56 4.80 1.30
C ALA A 96 -8.20 4.11 1.36
N LEU A 97 -7.24 4.64 0.63
CA LEU A 97 -5.85 4.20 0.61
C LEU A 97 -5.15 4.61 1.92
N SER A 98 -5.55 4.01 3.03
CA SER A 98 -5.17 4.44 4.38
C SER A 98 -3.68 4.30 4.68
N TRP A 99 -3.01 3.34 4.04
CA TRP A 99 -1.57 3.19 4.16
C TRP A 99 -0.78 4.31 3.48
N TRP A 100 -1.33 4.96 2.48
CA TRP A 100 -0.70 6.16 1.91
C TRP A 100 -0.47 7.20 3.01
N GLY A 101 -1.54 7.60 3.71
CA GLY A 101 -1.43 8.53 4.83
C GLY A 101 -0.53 8.03 5.96
N ASN A 102 -0.61 6.74 6.29
CA ASN A 102 0.21 6.13 7.34
C ASN A 102 1.71 6.16 6.99
N VAL A 103 2.09 5.83 5.76
CA VAL A 103 3.49 5.89 5.31
C VAL A 103 4.01 7.32 5.34
N LEU A 104 3.22 8.28 4.87
CA LEU A 104 3.58 9.70 4.92
C LEU A 104 3.82 10.17 6.34
N SER A 105 2.87 9.96 7.25
CA SER A 105 2.94 10.44 8.62
C SER A 105 4.07 9.80 9.43
N SER A 106 4.24 8.48 9.28
CA SER A 106 5.22 7.71 10.06
C SER A 106 6.67 7.96 9.63
N ASN A 107 6.89 8.45 8.42
CA ASN A 107 8.21 8.53 7.80
C ASN A 107 8.58 9.91 7.27
N TRP A 108 7.81 10.94 7.60
CA TRP A 108 7.93 12.27 7.01
C TRP A 108 9.37 12.83 6.95
N ASN A 109 10.13 12.69 8.03
CA ASN A 109 11.50 13.19 8.07
C ASN A 109 12.43 12.46 7.09
N LYS A 110 12.23 11.15 6.90
CA LYS A 110 13.01 10.34 5.96
C LYS A 110 12.58 10.57 4.51
N ILE A 111 11.30 10.82 4.27
CA ILE A 111 10.74 11.11 2.95
C ILE A 111 11.38 12.35 2.34
N LYS A 112 11.68 13.37 3.13
CA LYS A 112 12.38 14.59 2.66
C LYS A 112 13.75 14.28 2.05
N ASP A 113 14.48 13.33 2.63
CA ASP A 113 15.79 12.92 2.13
C ASP A 113 15.66 12.09 0.85
N ILE A 114 14.64 11.21 0.77
CA ILE A 114 14.39 10.33 -0.37
C ILE A 114 13.89 11.13 -1.60
N LYS A 115 13.20 12.24 -1.41
CA LYS A 115 12.69 13.08 -2.50
C LYS A 115 13.76 13.51 -3.51
N ASN A 116 15.03 13.45 -3.14
CA ASN A 116 16.14 13.88 -3.97
C ASN A 116 16.78 12.77 -4.84
N ILE A 117 16.12 11.61 -4.97
CA ILE A 117 16.57 10.56 -5.88
C ILE A 117 16.73 11.14 -7.30
N SER A 118 17.83 10.81 -7.95
CA SER A 118 18.14 11.27 -9.31
C SER A 118 18.28 10.10 -10.29
N ASN A 119 18.12 10.38 -11.59
CA ASN A 119 18.30 9.40 -12.67
C ASN A 119 19.76 9.29 -13.15
N THR A 120 20.72 9.81 -12.38
CA THR A 120 22.12 9.84 -12.79
C THR A 120 22.87 8.53 -12.53
N HIS A 121 22.34 7.72 -11.62
CA HIS A 121 22.94 6.44 -11.29
C HIS A 121 22.61 5.38 -12.35
N GLN A 122 23.60 4.59 -12.74
CA GLN A 122 23.37 3.41 -13.58
C GLN A 122 22.85 2.27 -12.72
N ARG A 123 21.73 1.71 -13.12
CA ARG A 123 21.09 0.57 -12.45
C ARG A 123 21.63 -0.74 -13.05
N GLU A 124 22.03 -1.65 -12.18
CA GLU A 124 22.60 -2.93 -12.59
C GLU A 124 21.57 -4.07 -12.57
N LYS A 125 20.49 -3.89 -11.81
CA LYS A 125 19.44 -4.89 -11.66
C LYS A 125 18.13 -4.45 -12.26
N LEU A 126 17.38 -5.40 -12.78
CA LEU A 126 16.13 -5.14 -13.46
C LEU A 126 15.00 -4.83 -12.45
N PHE A 127 14.93 -5.61 -11.37
CA PHE A 127 13.84 -5.48 -10.40
C PHE A 127 14.25 -5.82 -8.97
N LEU A 128 13.40 -5.36 -8.04
CA LEU A 128 13.39 -5.76 -6.63
C LEU A 128 12.12 -6.57 -6.36
N SER A 129 12.22 -7.68 -5.63
CA SER A 129 11.06 -8.44 -5.16
C SER A 129 11.29 -8.95 -3.74
N ARG A 130 10.47 -8.49 -2.81
CA ARG A 130 10.63 -8.80 -1.39
C ARG A 130 9.54 -9.72 -0.89
N ASN A 131 9.94 -10.93 -0.54
CA ASN A 131 9.05 -12.02 -0.17
C ASN A 131 9.39 -12.51 1.25
N ARG A 132 8.81 -11.89 2.29
CA ARG A 132 9.12 -12.20 3.69
C ARG A 132 8.41 -13.46 4.18
N ASN A 133 7.11 -13.52 4.02
CA ASN A 133 6.27 -14.62 4.51
C ASN A 133 5.91 -15.57 3.38
N PRO A 134 5.80 -16.90 3.62
CA PRO A 134 5.57 -17.90 2.60
C PRO A 134 4.09 -18.00 2.16
N LYS A 135 3.51 -16.91 1.68
CA LYS A 135 2.18 -16.91 1.06
C LYS A 135 2.27 -17.55 -0.33
N ASP A 136 1.18 -18.14 -0.82
CA ASP A 136 1.19 -18.92 -2.06
C ASP A 136 1.56 -18.07 -3.29
N GLN A 137 1.05 -16.85 -3.40
CA GLN A 137 1.43 -15.95 -4.48
C GLN A 137 2.93 -15.64 -4.50
N ARG A 138 3.56 -15.52 -3.32
CA ARG A 138 5.01 -15.28 -3.20
C ARG A 138 5.82 -16.50 -3.58
N LYS A 139 5.40 -17.70 -3.14
CA LYS A 139 6.05 -18.96 -3.51
C LYS A 139 5.97 -19.20 -5.01
N LYS A 140 4.79 -18.96 -5.62
CA LYS A 140 4.59 -19.08 -7.07
C LYS A 140 5.49 -18.09 -7.83
N LEU A 141 5.53 -16.81 -7.43
CA LEU A 141 6.40 -15.83 -8.05
C LEU A 141 7.87 -16.24 -7.96
N VAL A 142 8.38 -16.59 -6.78
CA VAL A 142 9.78 -17.00 -6.60
C VAL A 142 10.12 -18.23 -7.46
N SER A 143 9.25 -19.23 -7.49
CA SER A 143 9.43 -20.41 -8.33
C SER A 143 9.45 -20.04 -9.82
N PHE A 144 8.57 -19.17 -10.27
CA PHE A 144 8.51 -18.68 -11.62
C PHE A 144 9.77 -17.92 -12.03
N LEU A 145 10.27 -17.05 -11.17
CA LEU A 145 11.50 -16.28 -11.41
C LEU A 145 12.72 -17.22 -11.59
N ARG A 146 12.82 -18.26 -10.77
CA ARG A 146 13.88 -19.28 -10.90
C ARG A 146 13.76 -20.08 -12.19
N GLN A 147 12.56 -20.54 -12.53
CA GLN A 147 12.33 -21.36 -13.72
C GLN A 147 12.54 -20.61 -15.05
N ASN A 148 12.51 -19.28 -15.01
CA ASN A 148 12.66 -18.42 -16.19
C ASN A 148 13.98 -17.64 -16.23
N ASP A 149 14.97 -18.03 -15.45
CA ASP A 149 16.31 -17.41 -15.38
C ASP A 149 16.27 -15.90 -15.05
N LEU A 150 15.24 -15.47 -14.30
CA LEU A 150 15.06 -14.08 -13.89
C LEU A 150 15.61 -13.81 -12.49
N PHE A 151 15.85 -14.85 -11.70
CA PHE A 151 16.19 -14.70 -10.30
C PHE A 151 17.46 -13.84 -10.09
N ASP A 152 18.48 -14.06 -10.89
CA ASP A 152 19.75 -13.32 -10.80
C ASP A 152 19.72 -11.93 -11.46
N ARG A 153 18.66 -11.62 -12.20
CA ARG A 153 18.46 -10.32 -12.84
C ARG A 153 17.84 -9.29 -11.91
N GLY A 154 17.39 -9.72 -10.74
CA GLY A 154 16.82 -8.87 -9.70
C GLY A 154 17.43 -9.08 -8.33
N TYR A 155 17.01 -8.24 -7.38
CA TYR A 155 17.17 -8.49 -5.95
C TYR A 155 15.93 -9.21 -5.45
N VAL A 156 16.07 -10.49 -5.12
CA VAL A 156 14.93 -11.31 -4.66
C VAL A 156 15.20 -11.79 -3.23
N SER A 157 14.38 -11.35 -2.29
CA SER A 157 14.44 -11.89 -0.93
C SER A 157 13.44 -13.02 -0.73
N VAL A 158 13.83 -14.07 -0.01
CA VAL A 158 13.02 -15.25 0.27
C VAL A 158 13.08 -15.56 1.77
N GLY A 159 12.25 -14.86 2.53
CA GLY A 159 12.35 -14.87 4.00
C GLY A 159 12.07 -16.22 4.67
N TRP A 160 11.32 -17.12 4.03
CA TRP A 160 11.03 -18.45 4.59
C TRP A 160 12.18 -19.45 4.42
N GLU A 161 13.03 -19.28 3.44
CA GLU A 161 14.19 -20.16 3.21
C GLU A 161 15.23 -19.95 4.33
N ASN A 162 15.29 -18.76 4.91
CA ASN A 162 16.18 -18.48 6.05
C ASN A 162 15.83 -19.19 7.34
N LYS A 163 14.57 -19.54 7.52
CA LYS A 163 14.10 -20.21 8.74
C LYS A 163 14.40 -21.70 8.74
N PHE A 164 14.66 -22.27 7.58
CA PHE A 164 14.75 -23.73 7.40
C PHE A 164 16.12 -24.22 6.96
N ILE A 165 17.08 -23.32 6.68
CA ILE A 165 18.37 -23.71 6.11
C ILE A 165 19.48 -23.19 7.00
N GLU A 166 19.64 -23.84 8.15
CA GLU A 166 20.83 -23.61 8.98
C GLU A 166 22.14 -24.16 8.35
N ASN A 167 22.09 -24.85 7.20
CA ASN A 167 23.23 -25.62 6.69
C ASN A 167 23.43 -25.69 5.18
N THR A 168 22.95 -24.75 4.36
CA THR A 168 23.32 -24.73 2.95
C THR A 168 24.07 -23.45 2.58
N GLU A 169 25.23 -23.61 1.95
CA GLU A 169 26.06 -22.52 1.42
C GLU A 169 25.40 -21.75 0.26
N GLU A 170 24.30 -22.22 -0.25
CA GLU A 170 23.43 -21.52 -1.18
C GLU A 170 22.41 -20.65 -0.44
N THR A 171 22.87 -19.71 0.31
CA THR A 171 22.07 -18.56 0.72
C THR A 171 21.82 -17.73 -0.53
N TYR A 172 20.73 -18.03 -1.21
CA TYR A 172 20.24 -17.14 -2.25
C TYR A 172 20.14 -15.74 -1.67
N LEU A 173 20.62 -14.78 -2.42
CA LEU A 173 20.77 -13.41 -2.02
C LEU A 173 19.48 -12.94 -1.37
N LEU A 174 19.50 -13.14 -0.13
CA LEU A 174 18.65 -12.44 0.76
C LEU A 174 19.01 -10.99 0.57
N ASP A 175 18.04 -10.21 0.43
CA ASP A 175 18.17 -8.82 0.75
C ASP A 175 19.03 -8.78 2.02
N PRO A 176 20.30 -8.36 1.94
CA PRO A 176 21.19 -8.38 3.11
C PRO A 176 20.63 -7.54 4.25
N THR A 177 19.68 -6.63 3.96
CA THR A 177 18.92 -5.90 4.97
C THR A 177 17.99 -6.81 5.77
N LEU A 178 17.58 -7.97 5.24
CA LEU A 178 16.79 -8.94 6.01
C LEU A 178 17.61 -9.72 7.04
N LYS A 179 18.93 -9.80 6.90
CA LYS A 179 19.79 -10.42 7.92
C LYS A 179 19.90 -9.57 9.18
N ASP A 180 19.91 -8.25 9.02
CA ASP A 180 20.17 -7.29 10.09
C ASP A 180 18.90 -6.62 10.63
N ILE A 181 17.75 -6.83 9.97
CA ILE A 181 16.48 -6.33 10.46
C ILE A 181 15.91 -7.33 11.46
N PRO A 182 15.82 -6.97 12.75
CA PRO A 182 15.12 -7.80 13.72
C PRO A 182 13.72 -8.12 13.22
N TYR A 183 13.32 -9.38 13.31
CA TYR A 183 12.01 -9.88 12.85
C TYR A 183 10.79 -9.07 13.31
N ASN A 184 10.99 -8.25 14.34
CA ASN A 184 9.96 -7.44 15.01
C ASN A 184 9.92 -5.97 14.56
N ARG A 185 10.69 -5.54 13.55
CA ARG A 185 10.52 -4.17 13.04
C ARG A 185 9.30 -4.09 12.15
N PRO A 186 8.41 -3.13 12.41
CA PRO A 186 7.30 -2.83 11.50
C PRO A 186 7.84 -2.55 10.09
N ALA A 187 7.24 -3.15 9.09
CA ALA A 187 7.69 -3.08 7.70
C ALA A 187 7.76 -1.63 7.14
N HIS A 188 6.99 -0.70 7.73
CA HIS A 188 7.00 0.73 7.39
C HIS A 188 8.29 1.47 7.81
N GLN A 189 9.18 0.84 8.59
CA GLN A 189 10.46 1.44 9.00
C GLN A 189 11.64 1.07 8.10
N ASP A 190 11.42 0.27 7.04
CA ASP A 190 12.48 -0.26 6.17
C ASP A 190 12.88 0.73 5.05
N PHE A 191 13.17 1.98 5.40
CA PHE A 191 13.73 2.96 4.44
C PHE A 191 15.25 2.82 4.24
N ASN A 192 15.88 1.86 4.88
CA ASN A 192 17.31 1.58 4.70
C ASN A 192 17.64 0.87 3.37
N LEU A 193 16.63 0.76 2.47
CA LEU A 193 16.73 0.07 1.19
C LEU A 193 17.04 1.01 0.01
N LEU A 194 17.37 2.26 0.28
CA LEU A 194 17.58 3.28 -0.76
C LEU A 194 18.61 2.82 -1.80
N GLU A 195 19.68 2.13 -1.37
CA GLU A 195 20.71 1.60 -2.25
C GLU A 195 20.16 0.58 -3.26
N TYR A 196 19.23 -0.30 -2.85
CA TYR A 196 18.61 -1.28 -3.75
C TYR A 196 17.64 -0.62 -4.72
N TYR A 197 16.85 0.35 -4.26
CA TYR A 197 15.94 1.07 -5.15
C TYR A 197 16.67 1.97 -6.14
N SER A 198 17.83 2.49 -5.79
CA SER A 198 18.65 3.25 -6.73
C SER A 198 19.24 2.39 -7.84
N ASP A 199 19.31 1.07 -7.62
CA ASP A 199 19.93 0.10 -8.53
C ASP A 199 18.95 -0.76 -9.33
N VAL A 200 17.63 -0.54 -9.19
CA VAL A 200 16.59 -1.29 -9.91
C VAL A 200 15.67 -0.39 -10.72
N PHE A 201 15.02 -0.94 -11.75
CA PHE A 201 14.05 -0.23 -12.58
C PHE A 201 12.61 -0.42 -12.10
N CYS A 202 12.28 -1.51 -11.46
CA CYS A 202 10.94 -1.77 -10.96
C CYS A 202 10.94 -2.56 -9.66
N GLU A 203 9.80 -2.54 -8.97
CA GLU A 203 9.54 -3.45 -7.86
C GLU A 203 8.37 -4.36 -8.21
N VAL A 204 8.58 -5.67 -8.10
CA VAL A 204 7.51 -6.66 -8.17
C VAL A 204 7.02 -6.89 -6.75
N VAL A 205 5.96 -6.18 -6.40
CA VAL A 205 5.32 -6.22 -5.07
C VAL A 205 4.33 -7.38 -5.03
N THR A 206 4.38 -8.18 -3.97
CA THR A 206 3.35 -9.18 -3.67
C THR A 206 2.62 -8.79 -2.41
N GLU A 207 1.34 -8.46 -2.55
CA GLU A 207 0.52 -8.14 -1.39
C GLU A 207 0.27 -9.35 -0.49
N SER A 208 -0.02 -9.08 0.76
CA SER A 208 -0.18 -10.13 1.76
C SER A 208 -1.49 -10.89 1.56
N GLU A 209 -2.53 -10.20 1.15
CA GLU A 209 -3.83 -10.79 0.87
C GLU A 209 -4.07 -10.79 -0.64
N TYR A 210 -4.22 -11.98 -1.20
CA TYR A 210 -4.39 -12.19 -2.62
C TYR A 210 -5.80 -12.67 -2.98
N HIS A 211 -6.43 -13.43 -2.08
CA HIS A 211 -7.76 -13.97 -2.32
C HIS A 211 -8.83 -13.11 -1.68
N ILE A 212 -9.80 -12.70 -2.47
CA ILE A 212 -11.00 -12.01 -2.00
C ILE A 212 -11.90 -12.96 -1.20
N PHE A 213 -11.77 -14.27 -1.42
CA PHE A 213 -12.62 -15.28 -0.81
C PHE A 213 -11.82 -16.55 -0.50
N ASP A 214 -11.84 -16.96 0.76
CA ASP A 214 -11.36 -18.28 1.16
C ASP A 214 -12.59 -19.20 1.28
N PRO A 215 -12.81 -20.14 0.34
CA PRO A 215 -13.96 -21.01 0.38
C PRO A 215 -13.95 -21.96 1.58
N ASP A 216 -12.78 -22.19 2.18
CA ASP A 216 -12.60 -23.08 3.33
C ASP A 216 -12.86 -22.36 4.67
N HIS A 217 -12.86 -21.04 4.65
CA HIS A 217 -13.10 -20.16 5.80
C HIS A 217 -14.09 -19.04 5.47
N PRO A 218 -15.35 -19.38 5.14
CA PRO A 218 -16.37 -18.39 4.77
C PRO A 218 -16.75 -17.44 5.92
N GLU A 219 -16.44 -17.82 7.16
CA GLU A 219 -16.61 -17.00 8.36
C GLU A 219 -15.49 -15.94 8.52
N ILE A 220 -14.33 -16.20 7.97
CA ILE A 220 -13.29 -15.21 7.81
C ILE A 220 -13.64 -14.48 6.52
N THR A 221 -14.56 -13.54 6.62
CA THR A 221 -14.88 -12.69 5.47
C THR A 221 -13.57 -12.12 4.97
N PRO A 222 -13.18 -12.40 3.73
CA PRO A 222 -11.89 -11.93 3.23
C PRO A 222 -11.85 -10.43 3.43
N CYS A 223 -10.78 -9.95 4.02
CA CYS A 223 -10.51 -8.53 4.00
C CYS A 223 -10.61 -8.11 2.55
N GLY A 224 -11.48 -7.16 2.25
CA GLY A 224 -11.54 -6.58 0.95
C GLY A 224 -10.20 -5.98 0.58
N TYR A 225 -10.19 -5.08 -0.32
CA TYR A 225 -9.03 -4.33 -0.74
C TYR A 225 -8.12 -3.98 0.43
N PHE A 226 -6.88 -4.28 0.24
CA PHE A 226 -5.87 -4.06 1.25
C PHE A 226 -4.67 -3.42 0.58
N ASP A 227 -4.42 -2.15 0.86
CA ASP A 227 -3.15 -1.52 0.57
C ASP A 227 -2.21 -1.71 1.77
N SER A 228 -0.95 -1.91 1.50
CA SER A 228 0.08 -1.96 2.53
C SER A 228 1.20 -0.98 2.21
N GLU A 229 2.11 -0.82 3.16
CA GLU A 229 3.31 -0.02 2.95
C GLU A 229 4.12 -0.42 1.72
N LYS A 230 3.97 -1.67 1.26
CA LYS A 230 4.73 -2.23 0.12
C LYS A 230 4.34 -1.58 -1.19
N VAL A 231 3.06 -1.30 -1.38
CA VAL A 231 2.53 -0.68 -2.60
C VAL A 231 3.08 0.74 -2.78
N TRP A 232 3.31 1.45 -1.70
CA TRP A 232 3.71 2.86 -1.72
C TRP A 232 5.21 3.08 -1.96
N ARG A 233 6.02 2.07 -1.70
CA ARG A 233 7.47 2.17 -1.85
C ARG A 233 7.93 2.42 -3.28
N PRO A 234 7.44 1.71 -4.31
CA PRO A 234 7.83 1.99 -5.69
C PRO A 234 7.57 3.45 -6.09
N PHE A 235 6.43 4.01 -5.70
CA PHE A 235 6.10 5.41 -5.98
C PHE A 235 7.08 6.36 -5.28
N LEU A 236 7.34 6.13 -3.99
CA LEU A 236 8.30 6.93 -3.23
C LEU A 236 9.71 6.85 -3.79
N MET A 237 10.11 5.67 -4.26
CA MET A 237 11.48 5.37 -4.69
C MET A 237 11.72 5.56 -6.19
N CYS A 238 10.76 6.12 -6.93
CA CYS A 238 10.85 6.35 -8.38
C CYS A 238 11.25 5.10 -9.17
N VAL A 239 10.56 3.99 -8.92
CA VAL A 239 10.65 2.76 -9.71
C VAL A 239 9.26 2.35 -10.19
N ILE A 240 9.18 1.60 -11.29
CA ILE A 240 7.91 1.16 -11.87
C ILE A 240 7.25 0.15 -10.93
N PRO A 241 6.01 0.37 -10.47
CA PRO A 241 5.28 -0.58 -9.65
C PRO A 241 4.72 -1.73 -10.50
N MET A 242 4.96 -2.97 -10.11
CA MET A 242 4.25 -4.14 -10.60
C MET A 242 3.68 -4.91 -9.40
N ILE A 243 2.39 -4.72 -9.13
CA ILE A 243 1.77 -5.17 -7.88
C ILE A 243 0.95 -6.43 -8.12
N ILE A 244 1.35 -7.53 -7.54
CA ILE A 244 0.59 -8.79 -7.50
C ILE A 244 -0.37 -8.71 -6.32
N ALA A 245 -1.58 -8.33 -6.62
CA ALA A 245 -2.71 -8.27 -5.72
C ALA A 245 -3.93 -8.92 -6.39
N PHE A 246 -5.08 -8.89 -5.75
CA PHE A 246 -6.32 -9.35 -6.36
C PHE A 246 -6.73 -8.49 -7.57
N PRO A 247 -7.69 -8.96 -8.40
CA PRO A 247 -8.08 -8.28 -9.63
C PRO A 247 -8.58 -6.86 -9.40
N ASN A 248 -8.26 -5.97 -10.35
CA ASN A 248 -8.63 -4.54 -10.38
C ASN A 248 -8.04 -3.69 -9.23
N TYR A 249 -6.95 -4.14 -8.62
CA TYR A 249 -6.25 -3.38 -7.58
C TYR A 249 -5.78 -2.00 -8.07
N ASP A 250 -5.36 -1.91 -9.30
CA ASP A 250 -4.85 -0.70 -9.94
C ASP A 250 -5.92 0.40 -10.10
N ASP A 251 -7.21 0.05 -10.16
CA ASP A 251 -8.29 1.03 -10.31
C ASP A 251 -8.28 2.05 -9.16
N TYR A 252 -7.92 1.64 -7.94
CA TYR A 252 -7.84 2.56 -6.79
C TYR A 252 -6.63 3.48 -6.84
N LEU A 253 -5.50 2.99 -7.37
CA LEU A 253 -4.32 3.83 -7.57
C LEU A 253 -4.57 4.86 -8.68
N ARG A 254 -5.29 4.47 -9.74
CA ARG A 254 -5.71 5.39 -10.82
C ARG A 254 -6.72 6.42 -10.32
N ASP A 255 -7.67 6.00 -9.52
CA ASP A 255 -8.65 6.88 -8.90
C ASP A 255 -7.99 7.93 -7.98
N ALA A 256 -6.84 7.60 -7.43
CA ALA A 256 -5.96 8.52 -6.72
C ALA A 256 -4.95 9.23 -7.64
N ASP A 257 -5.14 9.21 -8.98
CA ASP A 257 -4.32 9.81 -10.04
C ASP A 257 -2.86 9.37 -10.07
N PHE A 258 -2.55 8.13 -9.66
CA PHE A 258 -1.23 7.57 -9.89
C PHE A 258 -1.10 7.02 -11.31
N ASP A 259 0.00 7.35 -11.96
CA ASP A 259 0.32 6.82 -13.28
C ASP A 259 0.80 5.38 -13.17
N MET A 260 0.07 4.45 -13.78
CA MET A 260 0.35 3.02 -13.80
C MET A 260 1.08 2.56 -15.07
N PHE A 261 1.50 3.48 -15.91
CA PHE A 261 2.29 3.22 -17.13
C PHE A 261 1.60 2.36 -18.19
N ASP A 262 0.27 2.49 -18.33
CA ASP A 262 -0.56 1.66 -19.23
C ASP A 262 -0.20 1.70 -20.70
N ASP A 263 0.40 2.79 -21.14
CA ASP A 263 0.81 3.03 -22.51
C ASP A 263 2.19 2.42 -22.85
N VAL A 264 2.91 1.93 -21.82
CA VAL A 264 4.28 1.42 -21.97
C VAL A 264 4.49 0.01 -21.43
N ILE A 265 3.66 -0.47 -20.51
CA ILE A 265 3.67 -1.85 -20.03
C ILE A 265 2.27 -2.46 -20.12
N ASP A 266 2.19 -3.77 -20.24
CA ASP A 266 0.92 -4.49 -20.21
C ASP A 266 0.39 -4.58 -18.77
N THR A 267 -0.60 -3.76 -18.45
CA THR A 267 -1.24 -3.71 -17.13
C THR A 267 -2.42 -4.68 -17.01
N SER A 268 -2.70 -5.51 -18.00
CA SER A 268 -3.79 -6.50 -17.94
C SER A 268 -3.62 -7.51 -16.81
N PHE A 269 -2.39 -7.73 -16.32
CA PHE A 269 -2.14 -8.61 -15.16
C PHE A 269 -2.88 -8.16 -13.90
N TYR A 270 -3.25 -6.89 -13.79
CA TYR A 270 -4.07 -6.42 -12.67
C TYR A 270 -5.50 -6.98 -12.69
N LYS A 271 -6.01 -7.38 -13.86
CA LYS A 271 -7.39 -7.87 -14.04
C LYS A 271 -7.50 -9.40 -14.01
N ILE A 272 -6.38 -10.11 -13.95
CA ILE A 272 -6.31 -11.55 -14.03
C ILE A 272 -6.26 -12.15 -12.61
N GLU A 273 -6.98 -13.24 -12.36
CA GLU A 273 -6.89 -13.99 -11.10
C GLU A 273 -5.77 -15.02 -11.12
N ASP A 274 -5.53 -15.63 -12.28
CA ASP A 274 -4.53 -16.67 -12.42
C ASP A 274 -3.11 -16.15 -12.24
N LEU A 275 -2.42 -16.67 -11.21
CA LEU A 275 -1.08 -16.24 -10.84
C LEU A 275 -0.01 -16.59 -11.86
N ASP A 276 -0.16 -17.70 -12.58
CA ASP A 276 0.81 -18.13 -13.56
C ASP A 276 0.73 -17.23 -14.79
N GLU A 277 -0.49 -16.84 -15.17
CA GLU A 277 -0.73 -15.85 -16.22
C GLU A 277 -0.22 -14.47 -15.83
N LYS A 278 -0.50 -14.00 -14.60
CA LYS A 278 0.09 -12.74 -14.09
C LYS A 278 1.60 -12.74 -14.17
N ASN A 279 2.24 -13.78 -13.69
CA ASN A 279 3.70 -13.90 -13.69
C ASN A 279 4.27 -13.88 -15.11
N ARG A 280 3.57 -14.48 -16.09
CA ARG A 280 3.97 -14.46 -17.50
C ARG A 280 3.93 -13.04 -18.07
N ILE A 281 2.88 -12.28 -17.79
CA ILE A 281 2.79 -10.88 -18.23
C ILE A 281 3.86 -10.02 -17.55
N ILE A 282 4.08 -10.21 -16.27
CA ILE A 282 5.14 -9.51 -15.53
C ILE A 282 6.51 -9.79 -16.16
N LYS A 283 6.79 -11.03 -16.54
CA LYS A 283 8.03 -11.35 -17.26
C LYS A 283 8.17 -10.55 -18.58
N ASN A 284 7.11 -10.50 -19.38
CA ASN A 284 7.12 -9.73 -20.61
C ASN A 284 7.34 -8.22 -20.34
N ASN A 285 6.71 -7.68 -19.30
CA ASN A 285 6.92 -6.31 -18.88
C ASN A 285 8.37 -6.04 -18.44
N LEU A 286 9.01 -6.98 -17.74
CA LEU A 286 10.43 -6.87 -17.40
C LEU A 286 11.30 -6.75 -18.65
N GLU A 287 11.00 -7.49 -19.72
CA GLU A 287 11.70 -7.40 -21.01
C GLU A 287 11.45 -6.02 -21.68
N VAL A 288 10.22 -5.52 -21.62
CA VAL A 288 9.89 -4.17 -22.14
C VAL A 288 10.64 -3.09 -21.36
N ILE A 289 10.67 -3.18 -20.03
CA ILE A 289 11.39 -2.21 -19.20
C ILE A 289 12.86 -2.16 -19.59
N GLU A 290 13.50 -3.30 -19.71
CA GLU A 290 14.92 -3.38 -20.06
C GLU A 290 15.22 -2.83 -21.45
N ASN A 291 14.40 -3.19 -22.46
CA ASN A 291 14.70 -2.87 -23.85
C ASN A 291 14.17 -1.51 -24.30
N ASP A 292 13.01 -1.10 -23.80
CA ASP A 292 12.27 0.03 -24.36
C ASP A 292 12.19 1.26 -23.44
N LEU A 293 12.25 1.05 -22.12
CA LEU A 293 12.08 2.15 -21.15
C LEU A 293 13.41 2.66 -20.59
N THR A 294 14.52 1.98 -20.88
CA THR A 294 15.84 2.32 -20.36
C THR A 294 16.86 2.58 -21.46
N THR A 295 17.91 3.28 -21.12
CA THR A 295 19.07 3.53 -21.98
C THR A 295 20.32 3.67 -21.10
N ASP A 296 21.38 2.92 -21.42
CA ASP A 296 22.65 2.96 -20.67
C ASP A 296 22.49 2.79 -19.16
N GLY A 297 21.61 1.86 -18.74
CA GLY A 297 21.33 1.59 -17.33
C GLY A 297 20.53 2.68 -16.60
N ARG A 298 19.87 3.59 -17.31
CA ARG A 298 19.03 4.65 -16.76
C ARG A 298 17.66 4.68 -17.42
N PHE A 299 16.66 5.18 -16.72
CA PHE A 299 15.38 5.47 -17.35
C PHE A 299 15.54 6.51 -18.45
N ARG A 300 14.77 6.37 -19.55
CA ARG A 300 14.58 7.47 -20.50
C ARG A 300 13.92 8.66 -19.80
N ASP A 301 14.22 9.87 -20.20
CA ASP A 301 13.79 11.08 -19.51
C ASP A 301 12.27 11.16 -19.34
N ASN A 302 11.51 10.81 -20.37
CA ASN A 302 10.04 10.82 -20.31
C ASN A 302 9.46 9.81 -19.29
N ILE A 303 10.13 8.69 -19.06
CA ILE A 303 9.74 7.72 -18.02
C ILE A 303 10.14 8.23 -16.65
N TRP A 304 11.34 8.81 -16.55
CA TRP A 304 11.81 9.39 -15.31
C TRP A 304 10.90 10.52 -14.81
N ASP A 305 10.46 11.41 -15.70
CA ASP A 305 9.55 12.50 -15.37
C ASP A 305 8.22 11.97 -14.80
N ARG A 306 7.68 10.90 -15.37
CA ARG A 306 6.45 10.24 -14.88
C ARG A 306 6.65 9.62 -13.50
N LEU A 307 7.78 8.96 -13.27
CA LEU A 307 8.14 8.41 -11.95
C LEU A 307 8.27 9.52 -10.90
N LYS A 308 8.85 10.65 -11.28
CA LYS A 308 8.95 11.83 -10.41
C LYS A 308 7.59 12.44 -10.12
N ASN A 309 6.70 12.52 -11.10
CA ASN A 309 5.33 12.99 -10.90
C ASN A 309 4.57 12.10 -9.90
N ASN A 310 4.71 10.77 -10.02
CA ASN A 310 4.16 9.82 -9.05
C ASN A 310 4.75 10.03 -7.63
N GLN A 311 6.07 10.23 -7.53
CA GLN A 311 6.71 10.53 -6.26
C GLN A 311 6.20 11.84 -5.67
N ASP A 312 6.15 12.91 -6.46
CA ASP A 312 5.67 14.21 -6.02
C ASP A 312 4.20 14.15 -5.58
N ARG A 313 3.37 13.37 -6.30
CA ARG A 313 1.99 13.10 -5.89
C ARG A 313 1.93 12.39 -4.55
N PHE A 314 2.71 11.32 -4.40
CA PHE A 314 2.75 10.54 -3.17
C PHE A 314 3.20 11.37 -1.96
N VAL A 315 4.29 12.13 -2.08
CA VAL A 315 4.88 12.87 -0.95
C VAL A 315 4.15 14.18 -0.61
N ASN A 316 3.26 14.64 -1.47
CA ASN A 316 2.43 15.79 -1.18
C ASN A 316 1.20 15.38 -0.38
N TYR A 317 1.26 15.58 0.94
CA TYR A 317 0.15 15.26 1.85
C TYR A 317 -1.17 15.93 1.46
N ARG A 318 -1.12 17.07 0.74
CA ARG A 318 -2.31 17.74 0.23
C ARG A 318 -3.09 16.86 -0.75
N ASN A 319 -2.40 16.16 -1.64
CA ASN A 319 -3.04 15.24 -2.57
C ASN A 319 -3.79 14.11 -1.85
N TYR A 320 -3.20 13.58 -0.77
CA TYR A 320 -3.88 12.58 0.05
C TYR A 320 -5.10 13.16 0.77
N TYR A 321 -4.96 14.36 1.32
CA TYR A 321 -6.06 15.06 1.99
C TYR A 321 -7.21 15.30 1.01
N ASP A 322 -6.93 15.87 -0.17
CA ASP A 322 -7.92 16.16 -1.20
C ASP A 322 -8.61 14.86 -1.67
N TYR A 323 -7.85 13.79 -1.90
CA TYR A 323 -8.39 12.47 -2.24
C TYR A 323 -9.41 11.97 -1.20
N VAL A 324 -9.08 12.02 0.08
CA VAL A 324 -9.99 11.60 1.15
C VAL A 324 -11.18 12.54 1.27
N TRP A 325 -10.93 13.85 1.15
CA TRP A 325 -11.99 14.87 1.24
C TRP A 325 -13.01 14.76 0.12
N ASP A 326 -12.57 14.53 -1.09
CA ASP A 326 -13.45 14.31 -2.24
C ASP A 326 -14.35 13.09 -2.01
N LYS A 327 -13.76 11.97 -1.53
CA LYS A 327 -14.53 10.77 -1.16
C LYS A 327 -15.53 11.01 -0.02
N ILE A 328 -15.28 11.94 0.90
CA ILE A 328 -16.24 12.32 1.94
C ILE A 328 -17.40 13.11 1.36
N ASN A 329 -17.18 13.90 0.32
CA ASN A 329 -18.21 14.79 -0.23
C ASN A 329 -19.01 14.19 -1.40
N ASP A 330 -18.51 13.14 -2.04
CA ASP A 330 -19.20 12.35 -3.04
C ASP A 330 -20.28 11.43 -2.40
#